data_0974a3c040173cb9476ed73efe1c3129
#
_entry.id   0974a3c040173cb9476ed73efe1c3129
#
_cell.length_a   1.000
_cell.length_b   1.000
_cell.length_c   1.000
_cell.angle_alpha   90.00
_cell.angle_beta   90.00
_cell.angle_gamma   90.00
#
_symmetry.space_group_name_H-M   'P 1'
#
loop_
_entity.id
_entity.type
_entity.pdbx_description
1 polymer ?
#
loop_
_entity_poly.entity_id
_entity_poly.type
_entity_poly.pdbx_seq_one_letter_code
_entity_poly.pdbx_strand_id
1 'polypeptide(L)'
;LPGLIPMILVGQLLAIASTWILGAGLFLMVVASGTALFLAFGISGIAVGMGASFPDFKVDNAARAAAGPAGVLFMVISLCLVFAVIAIEAYPVYVILAAGVKERAITQGQWFGVAACFSGAAMLCIHALLWPMKVGAKRLWQRELING
;
A
#
# COMPACT_ATOMS: atom_id res chain seq x y z
N LEU A 1 -10.09 9.19 9.84
CA LEU A 1 -9.76 7.88 10.45
C LEU A 1 -10.86 6.83 10.36
N PRO A 2 -12.20 7.16 10.31
CA PRO A 2 -13.24 6.12 10.23
C PRO A 2 -13.18 5.27 8.95
N GLY A 3 -12.67 5.77 7.84
CA GLY A 3 -12.55 5.02 6.59
C GLY A 3 -11.39 4.01 6.53
N LEU A 4 -10.38 4.15 7.40
CA LEU A 4 -9.21 3.28 7.41
C LEU A 4 -9.53 1.91 8.04
N ILE A 5 -10.38 1.88 9.05
CA ILE A 5 -10.77 0.65 9.75
C ILE A 5 -11.47 -0.34 8.81
N PRO A 6 -12.55 0.03 8.07
CA PRO A 6 -13.21 -0.91 7.16
C PRO A 6 -12.29 -1.34 6.01
N MET A 7 -11.39 -0.48 5.53
CA MET A 7 -10.42 -0.83 4.49
C MET A 7 -9.43 -1.89 4.97
N ILE A 8 -8.90 -1.76 6.20
CA ILE A 8 -8.03 -2.77 6.80
C ILE A 8 -8.79 -4.08 7.01
N LEU A 9 -10.00 -4.04 7.57
CA LEU A 9 -10.80 -5.24 7.83
C LEU A 9 -11.09 -6.01 6.54
N VAL A 10 -11.56 -5.35 5.50
CA VAL A 10 -11.84 -5.99 4.21
C VAL A 10 -10.55 -6.54 3.59
N GLY A 11 -9.45 -5.79 3.59
CA GLY A 11 -8.16 -6.23 3.08
C GLY A 11 -7.63 -7.46 3.82
N GLN A 12 -7.73 -7.50 5.15
CA GLN A 12 -7.32 -8.65 5.97
C GLN A 12 -8.19 -9.87 5.72
N LEU A 13 -9.52 -9.70 5.69
CA LEU A 13 -10.44 -10.79 5.40
C LEU A 13 -10.17 -11.41 4.02
N LEU A 14 -9.95 -10.60 3.00
CA LEU A 14 -9.63 -11.08 1.66
C LEU A 14 -8.27 -11.77 1.61
N ALA A 15 -7.23 -11.24 2.27
CA ALA A 15 -5.91 -11.84 2.32
C ALA A 15 -5.96 -13.21 3.01
N ILE A 16 -6.63 -13.32 4.15
CA ILE A 16 -6.76 -14.57 4.89
C ILE A 16 -7.62 -15.58 4.12
N ALA A 17 -8.78 -15.17 3.63
CA ALA A 17 -9.70 -16.05 2.91
C ALA A 17 -9.06 -16.60 1.62
N SER A 18 -8.41 -15.75 0.82
CA SER A 18 -7.77 -16.18 -0.43
C SER A 18 -6.61 -17.14 -0.18
N THR A 19 -5.75 -16.88 0.81
CA THR A 19 -4.64 -17.76 1.14
C THR A 19 -5.11 -19.10 1.73
N TRP A 20 -6.21 -19.09 2.47
CA TRP A 20 -6.82 -20.31 3.00
C TRP A 20 -7.44 -21.18 1.90
N ILE A 21 -8.21 -20.56 1.00
CA ILE A 21 -8.81 -21.27 -0.16
C ILE A 21 -7.75 -21.86 -1.09
N LEU A 22 -6.63 -21.15 -1.28
CA LEU A 22 -5.52 -21.65 -2.10
C LEU A 22 -4.69 -22.74 -1.42
N GLY A 23 -4.93 -23.06 -0.14
CA GLY A 23 -4.09 -23.98 0.61
C GLY A 23 -2.65 -23.50 0.78
N ALA A 24 -2.44 -22.17 0.63
CA ALA A 24 -1.14 -21.54 0.79
C ALA A 24 -0.72 -21.63 2.26
N GLY A 25 0.39 -22.27 2.57
CA GLY A 25 0.83 -22.50 3.95
C GLY A 25 0.86 -21.23 4.82
N LEU A 26 0.95 -21.39 6.12
CA LEU A 26 0.91 -20.32 7.13
C LEU A 26 1.85 -19.15 6.80
N PHE A 27 2.99 -19.42 6.21
CA PHE A 27 3.96 -18.39 5.81
C PHE A 27 3.37 -17.41 4.79
N LEU A 28 2.78 -17.90 3.70
CA LEU A 28 2.16 -17.05 2.68
C LEU A 28 0.96 -16.28 3.23
N MET A 29 0.23 -16.86 4.17
CA MET A 29 -0.87 -16.16 4.85
C MET A 29 -0.38 -14.97 5.66
N VAL A 30 0.72 -15.13 6.41
CA VAL A 30 1.33 -14.03 7.18
C VAL A 30 1.89 -12.95 6.26
N VAL A 31 2.55 -13.34 5.17
CA VAL A 31 3.07 -12.39 4.17
C VAL A 31 1.93 -11.60 3.53
N ALA A 32 0.92 -12.27 2.99
CA ALA A 32 -0.21 -11.62 2.34
C ALA A 32 -0.96 -10.66 3.28
N SER A 33 -1.15 -11.07 4.54
CA SER A 33 -1.77 -10.24 5.58
C SER A 33 -0.92 -9.01 5.91
N GLY A 34 0.40 -9.18 6.05
CA GLY A 34 1.34 -8.10 6.27
C GLY A 34 1.36 -7.09 5.12
N THR A 35 1.45 -7.58 3.88
CA THR A 35 1.43 -6.74 2.67
C THR A 35 0.13 -5.97 2.54
N ALA A 36 -1.02 -6.62 2.75
CA ALA A 36 -2.33 -5.95 2.73
C ALA A 36 -2.40 -4.81 3.75
N LEU A 37 -1.81 -5.00 4.93
CA LEU A 37 -1.75 -3.99 5.99
C LEU A 37 -0.87 -2.80 5.60
N PHE A 38 0.34 -3.04 5.10
CA PHE A 38 1.25 -1.99 4.63
C PHE A 38 0.66 -1.21 3.45
N LEU A 39 0.02 -1.89 2.49
CA LEU A 39 -0.68 -1.25 1.37
C LEU A 39 -1.84 -0.39 1.84
N ALA A 40 -2.64 -0.85 2.81
CA ALA A 40 -3.74 -0.06 3.36
C ALA A 40 -3.24 1.26 3.97
N PHE A 41 -2.14 1.23 4.72
CA PHE A 41 -1.51 2.44 5.25
C PHE A 41 -0.93 3.33 4.16
N GLY A 42 -0.22 2.75 3.18
CA GLY A 42 0.36 3.49 2.05
C GLY A 42 -0.70 4.24 1.24
N ILE A 43 -1.76 3.54 0.82
CA ILE A 43 -2.87 4.10 0.05
C ILE A 43 -3.62 5.18 0.85
N SER A 44 -3.84 4.94 2.16
CA SER A 44 -4.47 5.94 3.04
C SER A 44 -3.63 7.21 3.16
N GLY A 45 -2.30 7.08 3.22
CA GLY A 45 -1.38 8.23 3.23
C GLY A 45 -1.45 9.04 1.94
N ILE A 46 -1.50 8.36 0.78
CA ILE A 46 -1.69 9.02 -0.52
C ILE A 46 -3.04 9.73 -0.56
N ALA A 47 -4.13 9.11 -0.10
CA ALA A 47 -5.46 9.69 -0.07
C ALA A 47 -5.51 10.98 0.76
N VAL A 48 -4.93 10.96 1.98
CA VAL A 48 -4.87 12.12 2.87
C VAL A 48 -4.00 13.23 2.27
N GLY A 49 -2.82 12.88 1.74
CA GLY A 49 -1.89 13.83 1.13
C GLY A 49 -2.47 14.50 -0.12
N MET A 50 -3.17 13.74 -0.97
CA MET A 50 -3.85 14.26 -2.15
C MET A 50 -5.04 15.14 -1.77
N GLY A 51 -5.86 14.74 -0.80
CA GLY A 51 -6.96 15.56 -0.30
C GLY A 51 -6.49 16.90 0.27
N ALA A 52 -5.38 16.90 1.00
CA ALA A 52 -4.78 18.14 1.52
C ALA A 52 -4.14 19.02 0.42
N SER A 53 -3.65 18.41 -0.67
CA SER A 53 -3.00 19.13 -1.78
C SER A 53 -3.98 19.79 -2.75
N PHE A 54 -5.18 19.22 -2.91
CA PHE A 54 -6.23 19.67 -3.82
C PHE A 54 -7.57 19.84 -3.08
N PRO A 55 -7.66 20.78 -2.13
CA PRO A 55 -8.91 21.04 -1.41
C PRO A 55 -9.91 21.72 -2.34
N ASP A 56 -10.84 20.95 -2.89
CA ASP A 56 -11.93 21.47 -3.70
C ASP A 56 -13.19 21.62 -2.84
N PHE A 57 -13.33 22.78 -2.19
CA PHE A 57 -14.45 23.11 -1.30
C PHE A 57 -15.77 23.40 -2.05
N LYS A 58 -15.75 23.38 -3.40
CA LYS A 58 -16.93 23.71 -4.22
C LYS A 58 -17.71 22.49 -4.69
N VAL A 59 -17.22 21.28 -4.38
CA VAL A 59 -17.85 20.04 -4.84
C VAL A 59 -18.69 19.42 -3.73
N ASP A 60 -20.00 19.66 -3.79
CA ASP A 60 -20.99 19.09 -2.84
C ASP A 60 -21.20 17.57 -3.03
N ASN A 61 -20.60 16.97 -4.05
CA ASN A 61 -20.83 15.56 -4.37
C ASN A 61 -19.49 14.77 -4.40
N ALA A 62 -19.36 13.79 -3.49
CA ALA A 62 -18.18 12.92 -3.38
C ALA A 62 -17.83 12.18 -4.69
N ALA A 63 -18.84 11.79 -5.49
CA ALA A 63 -18.62 11.14 -6.78
C ALA A 63 -17.93 12.08 -7.79
N ARG A 64 -18.27 13.36 -7.77
CA ARG A 64 -17.68 14.38 -8.63
C ARG A 64 -16.25 14.71 -8.21
N ALA A 65 -15.98 14.71 -6.90
CA ALA A 65 -14.63 14.86 -6.36
C ALA A 65 -13.72 13.70 -6.78
N ALA A 66 -14.24 12.46 -6.72
CA ALA A 66 -13.50 11.27 -7.14
C ALA A 66 -13.21 11.22 -8.65
N ALA A 67 -14.10 11.75 -9.48
CA ALA A 67 -13.93 11.85 -10.93
C ALA A 67 -13.06 13.05 -11.36
N GLY A 68 -12.71 13.95 -10.44
CA GLY A 68 -11.85 15.09 -10.71
C GLY A 68 -10.37 14.70 -10.91
N PRO A 69 -9.53 15.67 -11.36
CA PRO A 69 -8.11 15.43 -11.65
C PRO A 69 -7.34 14.86 -10.46
N ALA A 70 -7.69 15.26 -9.25
CA ALA A 70 -7.10 14.75 -8.01
C ALA A 70 -7.44 13.29 -7.76
N GLY A 71 -8.71 12.89 -8.02
CA GLY A 71 -9.15 11.50 -7.90
C GLY A 71 -8.48 10.57 -8.90
N VAL A 72 -8.38 11.01 -10.17
CA VAL A 72 -7.67 10.25 -11.21
C VAL A 72 -6.18 10.09 -10.84
N LEU A 73 -5.52 11.16 -10.41
CA LEU A 73 -4.12 11.10 -9.98
C LEU A 73 -3.93 10.17 -8.78
N PHE A 74 -4.84 10.21 -7.80
CA PHE A 74 -4.86 9.26 -6.68
C PHE A 74 -4.94 7.82 -7.16
N MET A 75 -5.85 7.51 -8.08
CA MET A 75 -6.00 6.16 -8.63
C MET A 75 -4.72 5.68 -9.32
N VAL A 76 -4.12 6.52 -10.17
CA VAL A 76 -2.88 6.17 -10.88
C VAL A 76 -1.73 5.92 -9.91
N ILE A 77 -1.51 6.80 -8.93
CA ILE A 77 -0.42 6.65 -7.95
C ILE A 77 -0.64 5.41 -7.07
N SER A 78 -1.87 5.18 -6.61
CA SER A 78 -2.21 4.01 -5.80
C SER A 78 -2.02 2.71 -6.59
N LEU A 79 -2.42 2.69 -7.85
CA LEU A 79 -2.22 1.54 -8.74
C LEU A 79 -0.72 1.28 -8.97
N CYS A 80 0.08 2.31 -9.23
CA CYS A 80 1.53 2.19 -9.36
C CYS A 80 2.18 1.64 -8.08
N LEU A 81 1.72 2.09 -6.90
CA LEU A 81 2.20 1.58 -5.62
C LEU A 81 1.91 0.08 -5.48
N VAL A 82 0.67 -0.35 -5.76
CA VAL A 82 0.28 -1.76 -5.69
C VAL A 82 1.13 -2.61 -6.63
N PHE A 83 1.28 -2.20 -7.89
CA PHE A 83 2.12 -2.92 -8.85
C PHE A 83 3.58 -2.99 -8.43
N ALA A 84 4.15 -1.91 -7.90
CA ALA A 84 5.53 -1.89 -7.43
C ALA A 84 5.74 -2.86 -6.25
N VAL A 85 4.82 -2.89 -5.29
CA VAL A 85 4.89 -3.83 -4.15
C VAL A 85 4.78 -5.27 -4.63
N ILE A 86 3.80 -5.58 -5.49
CA ILE A 86 3.64 -6.93 -6.06
C ILE A 86 4.89 -7.37 -6.83
N ALA A 87 5.48 -6.47 -7.63
CA ALA A 87 6.71 -6.78 -8.39
C ALA A 87 7.90 -7.09 -7.47
N ILE A 88 8.05 -6.34 -6.37
CA ILE A 88 9.11 -6.59 -5.39
C ILE A 88 8.86 -7.91 -4.65
N GLU A 89 7.63 -8.21 -4.28
CA GLU A 89 7.27 -9.44 -3.54
C GLU A 89 7.19 -10.69 -4.43
N ALA A 90 7.11 -10.54 -5.75
CA ALA A 90 7.10 -11.67 -6.67
C ALA A 90 8.36 -12.56 -6.52
N TYR A 91 9.53 -11.95 -6.30
CA TYR A 91 10.78 -12.68 -6.13
C TYR A 91 10.80 -13.56 -4.86
N PRO A 92 10.55 -13.05 -3.64
CA PRO A 92 10.53 -13.87 -2.43
C PRO A 92 9.45 -14.95 -2.48
N VAL A 93 8.27 -14.65 -2.99
CA VAL A 93 7.19 -15.63 -3.14
C VAL A 93 7.61 -16.75 -4.08
N TYR A 94 8.21 -16.42 -5.23
CA TYR A 94 8.74 -17.41 -6.17
C TYR A 94 9.81 -18.31 -5.53
N VAL A 95 10.79 -17.72 -4.82
CA VAL A 95 11.87 -18.48 -4.16
C VAL A 95 11.32 -19.49 -3.17
N ILE A 96 10.36 -19.07 -2.34
CA ILE A 96 9.78 -19.92 -1.28
C ILE A 96 8.91 -21.02 -1.88
N LEU A 97 8.06 -20.71 -2.86
CA LEU A 97 7.25 -21.72 -3.55
C LEU A 97 8.12 -22.73 -4.31
N ALA A 98 9.15 -22.25 -5.02
CA ALA A 98 10.07 -23.12 -5.75
C ALA A 98 10.88 -24.04 -4.81
N ALA A 99 11.26 -23.58 -3.63
CA ALA A 99 11.92 -24.37 -2.61
C ALA A 99 10.98 -25.47 -2.08
N GLY A 100 9.71 -25.13 -1.80
CA GLY A 100 8.70 -26.09 -1.34
C GLY A 100 8.40 -27.19 -2.37
N VAL A 101 8.26 -26.82 -3.65
CA VAL A 101 7.98 -27.80 -4.73
C VAL A 101 9.19 -28.70 -5.03
N LYS A 102 10.41 -28.17 -4.91
CA LYS A 102 11.64 -28.90 -5.22
C LYS A 102 12.27 -29.61 -4.01
N GLU A 103 11.61 -29.55 -2.85
CA GLU A 103 12.13 -30.08 -1.57
C GLU A 103 13.58 -29.65 -1.28
N ARG A 104 13.96 -28.45 -1.72
CA ARG A 104 15.30 -27.90 -1.54
C ARG A 104 15.35 -26.91 -0.39
N ALA A 105 16.38 -27.03 0.43
CA ALA A 105 16.65 -26.01 1.45
C ALA A 105 16.98 -24.66 0.78
N ILE A 106 16.40 -23.58 1.31
CA ILE A 106 16.67 -22.21 0.87
C ILE A 106 18.09 -21.85 1.32
N THR A 107 18.92 -21.40 0.37
CA THR A 107 20.31 -21.00 0.65
C THR A 107 20.32 -19.69 1.46
N GLN A 108 21.37 -19.50 2.29
CA GLN A 108 21.52 -18.25 3.07
C GLN A 108 21.42 -16.98 2.20
N GLY A 109 22.01 -16.99 1.00
CA GLY A 109 21.90 -15.86 0.06
C GLY A 109 20.46 -15.57 -0.39
N GLN A 110 19.65 -16.62 -0.58
CA GLN A 110 18.23 -16.45 -0.91
C GLN A 110 17.42 -15.87 0.25
N TRP A 111 17.74 -16.24 1.50
CA TRP A 111 17.13 -15.64 2.68
C TRP A 111 17.42 -14.14 2.79
N PHE A 112 18.66 -13.71 2.49
CA PHE A 112 18.98 -12.28 2.42
C PHE A 112 18.19 -11.56 1.33
N GLY A 113 18.03 -12.18 0.14
CA GLY A 113 17.21 -11.63 -0.94
C GLY A 113 15.74 -11.47 -0.54
N VAL A 114 15.18 -12.50 0.10
CA VAL A 114 13.80 -12.49 0.62
C VAL A 114 13.61 -11.36 1.64
N ALA A 115 14.49 -11.26 2.63
CA ALA A 115 14.44 -10.21 3.65
C ALA A 115 14.59 -8.81 3.06
N ALA A 116 15.50 -8.63 2.08
CA ALA A 116 15.70 -7.36 1.39
C ALA A 116 14.46 -6.91 0.60
N CYS A 117 13.78 -7.84 -0.10
CA CYS A 117 12.57 -7.53 -0.85
C CYS A 117 11.41 -7.13 0.08
N PHE A 118 11.16 -7.87 1.16
CA PHE A 118 10.12 -7.49 2.12
C PHE A 118 10.40 -6.17 2.83
N SER A 119 11.67 -5.93 3.19
CA SER A 119 12.09 -4.64 3.76
C SER A 119 11.90 -3.51 2.76
N GLY A 120 12.22 -3.73 1.48
CA GLY A 120 12.04 -2.77 0.41
C GLY A 120 10.56 -2.43 0.17
N ALA A 121 9.68 -3.44 0.15
CA ALA A 121 8.24 -3.25 0.02
C ALA A 121 7.65 -2.45 1.20
N ALA A 122 8.05 -2.79 2.43
CA ALA A 122 7.64 -2.05 3.63
C ALA A 122 8.13 -0.59 3.59
N MET A 123 9.40 -0.35 3.24
CA MET A 123 9.95 1.01 3.10
C MET A 123 9.22 1.82 2.03
N LEU A 124 8.86 1.20 0.90
CA LEU A 124 8.09 1.85 -0.17
C LEU A 124 6.71 2.29 0.35
N CYS A 125 6.01 1.43 1.08
CA CYS A 125 4.71 1.75 1.67
C CYS A 125 4.80 2.85 2.74
N ILE A 126 5.84 2.81 3.59
CA ILE A 126 6.09 3.85 4.60
C ILE A 126 6.41 5.19 3.91
N HIS A 127 7.20 5.17 2.84
CA HIS A 127 7.49 6.37 2.06
C HIS A 127 6.23 6.94 1.40
N ALA A 128 5.40 6.09 0.82
CA ALA A 128 4.11 6.46 0.25
C ALA A 128 3.13 7.02 1.29
N LEU A 129 3.24 6.61 2.56
CA LEU A 129 2.48 7.18 3.67
C LEU A 129 2.99 8.58 4.05
N LEU A 130 4.30 8.72 4.26
CA LEU A 130 4.88 9.92 4.88
C LEU A 130 5.07 11.07 3.89
N TRP A 131 5.47 10.78 2.65
CA TRP A 131 5.81 11.82 1.68
C TRP A 131 4.61 12.67 1.25
N PRO A 132 3.45 12.11 0.86
CA PRO A 132 2.28 12.91 0.51
C PRO A 132 1.73 13.70 1.69
N MET A 133 1.79 13.16 2.90
CA MET A 133 1.37 13.86 4.11
C MET A 133 2.23 15.10 4.39
N LYS A 134 3.56 15.00 4.22
CA LYS A 134 4.47 16.15 4.37
C LYS A 134 4.20 17.23 3.32
N VAL A 135 3.97 16.85 2.06
CA VAL A 135 3.66 17.79 0.98
C VAL A 135 2.32 18.47 1.21
N GLY A 136 1.29 17.72 1.60
CA GLY A 136 -0.03 18.24 1.92
C GLY A 136 0.00 19.24 3.09
N ALA A 137 0.66 18.90 4.18
CA ALA A 137 0.81 19.77 5.34
C ALA A 137 1.52 21.10 4.98
N LYS A 138 2.61 21.03 4.19
CA LYS A 138 3.34 22.23 3.77
C LYS A 138 2.49 23.19 2.93
N ARG A 139 1.63 22.65 2.06
CA ARG A 139 0.72 23.48 1.23
C ARG A 139 -0.39 24.15 2.05
N LEU A 140 -0.90 23.49 3.08
CA LEU A 140 -1.89 24.09 3.98
C LEU A 140 -1.28 25.27 4.77
N TRP A 141 -0.09 25.11 5.33
CA TRP A 141 0.63 26.15 6.06
C TRP A 141 0.91 27.40 5.20
N GLN A 142 1.30 27.21 3.94
CA GLN A 142 1.55 28.34 3.02
C GLN A 142 0.28 29.15 2.69
N ARG A 143 -0.89 28.50 2.70
CA ARG A 143 -2.16 29.18 2.45
C ARG A 143 -2.65 29.98 3.66
N GLU A 144 -2.42 29.51 4.87
CA GLU A 144 -2.74 30.27 6.08
C GLU A 144 -1.93 31.57 6.18
N LEU A 145 -0.65 31.53 5.78
CA LEU A 145 0.22 32.72 5.78
C LEU A 145 -0.15 33.80 4.72
N ILE A 146 -0.90 33.43 3.68
CA ILE A 146 -1.31 34.35 2.61
C ILE A 146 -2.68 34.98 2.92
N ASN A 147 -3.52 34.31 3.72
CA ASN A 147 -4.89 34.74 4.03
C ASN A 147 -5.04 35.40 5.42
N GLY A 148 -3.98 35.43 6.24
CA GLY A 148 -3.90 36.15 7.53
C GLY A 148 -3.07 37.42 7.38
#